data_50462b662a764eeae878ea21fe825d5b
#
_entry.id   50462b662a764eeae878ea21fe825d5b
#
_cell.length_a   1.000
_cell.length_b   1.000
_cell.length_c   1.000
_cell.angle_alpha   90.00
_cell.angle_beta   90.00
_cell.angle_gamma   90.00
#
_symmetry.space_group_name_H-M   'P 1'
#
loop_
_entity.id
_entity.type
_entity.pdbx_description
1 polymer ?
#
loop_
_entity_poly.entity_id
_entity_poly.type
_entity_poly.pdbx_seq_one_letter_code
_entity_poly.pdbx_strand_id
1 'polypeptide(L)'
;CDVDSKADSTPVTEADRASEKIILAGLRAAFPDVPCVAEEEAAAGIWPDHLGQAFFLVDPLDGTKEFVKRRTDFTVNIALIRNRVPEIGVVFAPCTGRFFCGRPNHAEALWVSEDFVVVARQPIFAREPTLPLAVVASRSHNTPETEAYIRSLGAAEIVSVGSSLKFCLVAAAEADVYPRFGRTMEWDTAAGDAVLRAAGGMTRKLDGSPLAYGKRNQDHDEDFANPYFIASGAPKAS
;
A
#
# COMPACT_ATOMS: atom_id res chain seq x y z
N CYS A 1 13.28 5.73 -20.42
CA CYS A 1 13.38 6.15 -19.02
C CYS A 1 14.77 5.80 -18.53
N ASP A 2 15.50 6.78 -18.06
CA ASP A 2 16.77 6.52 -17.39
C ASP A 2 16.46 5.86 -16.04
N VAL A 3 17.21 4.81 -15.71
CA VAL A 3 17.06 4.03 -14.48
C VAL A 3 18.34 4.17 -13.69
N ASP A 4 18.24 4.76 -12.52
CA ASP A 4 19.29 4.82 -11.52
C ASP A 4 19.12 3.70 -10.49
N SER A 5 20.08 3.55 -9.58
CA SER A 5 19.98 2.64 -8.44
C SER A 5 20.13 3.43 -7.15
N LYS A 6 19.26 3.19 -6.18
CA LYS A 6 19.40 3.69 -4.80
C LYS A 6 20.59 3.03 -4.10
N ALA A 7 20.97 3.51 -2.92
CA ALA A 7 22.08 2.98 -2.14
C ALA A 7 21.92 1.48 -1.81
N ASP A 8 20.68 0.98 -1.70
CA ASP A 8 20.31 -0.42 -1.47
C ASP A 8 20.19 -1.24 -2.76
N SER A 9 20.61 -0.70 -3.93
CA SER A 9 20.50 -1.31 -5.26
C SER A 9 19.07 -1.47 -5.79
N THR A 10 18.06 -0.80 -5.20
CA THR A 10 16.72 -0.74 -5.79
C THR A 10 16.68 0.23 -6.97
N PRO A 11 15.96 -0.08 -8.06
CA PRO A 11 15.84 0.83 -9.18
C PRO A 11 14.99 2.04 -8.79
N VAL A 12 15.40 3.21 -9.26
CA VAL A 12 14.61 4.43 -9.23
C VAL A 12 14.62 5.03 -10.63
N THR A 13 13.52 5.58 -11.05
CA THR A 13 13.40 6.20 -12.37
C THR A 13 13.12 7.69 -12.25
N GLU A 14 13.30 8.41 -13.35
CA GLU A 14 12.87 9.80 -13.44
C GLU A 14 11.36 9.94 -13.15
N ALA A 15 10.58 8.91 -13.48
CA ALA A 15 9.13 8.89 -13.21
C ALA A 15 8.82 8.93 -11.70
N ASP A 16 9.56 8.18 -10.87
CA ASP A 16 9.39 8.20 -9.40
C ASP A 16 9.59 9.63 -8.87
N ARG A 17 10.71 10.25 -9.21
CA ARG A 17 11.08 11.61 -8.76
C ARG A 17 10.11 12.69 -9.28
N ALA A 18 9.71 12.60 -10.55
CA ALA A 18 8.78 13.56 -11.13
C ALA A 18 7.38 13.44 -10.52
N SER A 19 6.90 12.22 -10.31
CA SER A 19 5.63 11.94 -9.65
C SER A 19 5.64 12.46 -8.21
N GLU A 20 6.68 12.15 -7.42
CA GLU A 20 6.80 12.64 -6.05
C GLU A 20 6.75 14.16 -5.96
N LYS A 21 7.52 14.84 -6.82
CA LYS A 21 7.54 16.31 -6.86
C LYS A 21 6.16 16.92 -7.09
N ILE A 22 5.37 16.34 -8.00
CA ILE A 22 4.01 16.82 -8.32
C ILE A 22 3.08 16.57 -7.12
N ILE A 23 3.11 15.36 -6.55
CA ILE A 23 2.26 14.97 -5.42
C ILE A 23 2.55 15.86 -4.20
N LEU A 24 3.84 16.00 -3.83
CA LEU A 24 4.24 16.80 -2.68
C LEU A 24 3.92 18.29 -2.85
N ALA A 25 4.09 18.83 -4.05
CA ALA A 25 3.70 20.21 -4.32
C ALA A 25 2.18 20.42 -4.10
N GLY A 26 1.35 19.50 -4.56
CA GLY A 26 -0.11 19.54 -4.36
C GLY A 26 -0.51 19.39 -2.89
N LEU A 27 0.06 18.40 -2.18
CA LEU A 27 -0.23 18.16 -0.77
C LEU A 27 0.19 19.34 0.11
N ARG A 28 1.41 19.85 -0.07
CA ARG A 28 1.94 20.98 0.72
C ARG A 28 1.18 22.28 0.46
N ALA A 29 0.68 22.49 -0.75
CA ALA A 29 -0.16 23.63 -1.07
C ALA A 29 -1.56 23.53 -0.43
N ALA A 30 -2.16 22.34 -0.45
CA ALA A 30 -3.51 22.11 0.08
C ALA A 30 -3.53 21.95 1.62
N PHE A 31 -2.45 21.40 2.20
CA PHE A 31 -2.34 21.06 3.62
C PHE A 31 -0.98 21.50 4.20
N PRO A 32 -0.70 22.82 4.27
CA PRO A 32 0.63 23.33 4.61
C PRO A 32 1.12 22.94 6.02
N ASP A 33 0.20 22.66 6.95
CA ASP A 33 0.49 22.28 8.33
C ASP A 33 0.61 20.77 8.55
N VAL A 34 0.42 19.94 7.49
CA VAL A 34 0.49 18.48 7.60
C VAL A 34 1.79 17.98 6.99
N PRO A 35 2.69 17.38 7.80
CA PRO A 35 3.96 16.86 7.31
C PRO A 35 3.76 15.76 6.25
N CYS A 36 4.69 15.68 5.31
CA CYS A 36 4.75 14.61 4.31
C CYS A 36 6.04 13.80 4.49
N VAL A 37 5.91 12.48 4.47
CA VAL A 37 7.01 11.54 4.33
C VAL A 37 6.81 10.80 3.00
N ALA A 38 7.78 10.94 2.10
CA ALA A 38 7.71 10.35 0.77
C ALA A 38 8.96 9.53 0.48
N GLU A 39 8.82 8.51 -0.34
CA GLU A 39 9.86 7.50 -0.56
C GLU A 39 11.18 8.09 -1.05
N GLU A 40 11.16 8.96 -2.07
CA GLU A 40 12.39 9.48 -2.67
C GLU A 40 13.04 10.57 -1.80
N GLU A 41 12.26 11.44 -1.14
CA GLU A 41 12.78 12.34 -0.11
C GLU A 41 13.39 11.55 1.05
N ALA A 42 12.76 10.48 1.52
CA ALA A 42 13.27 9.62 2.59
C ALA A 42 14.57 8.93 2.18
N ALA A 43 14.66 8.40 0.96
CA ALA A 43 15.90 7.82 0.42
C ALA A 43 17.04 8.85 0.31
N ALA A 44 16.72 10.14 0.16
CA ALA A 44 17.67 11.25 0.20
C ALA A 44 17.98 11.75 1.62
N GLY A 45 17.42 11.14 2.67
CA GLY A 45 17.59 11.55 4.06
C GLY A 45 16.76 12.79 4.44
N ILE A 46 15.73 13.10 3.66
CA ILE A 46 14.86 14.26 3.87
C ILE A 46 13.52 13.78 4.44
N TRP A 47 13.24 14.14 5.67
CA TRP A 47 11.96 13.90 6.35
C TRP A 47 11.69 14.97 7.42
N PRO A 48 10.41 15.14 7.81
CA PRO A 48 10.05 16.08 8.85
C PRO A 48 10.69 15.74 10.20
N ASP A 49 11.15 16.74 10.95
CA ASP A 49 11.65 16.54 12.32
C ASP A 49 10.57 15.96 13.23
N HIS A 50 9.31 16.37 13.04
CA HIS A 50 8.15 15.92 13.80
C HIS A 50 7.00 15.57 12.89
N LEU A 51 6.37 14.40 13.14
CA LEU A 51 5.20 13.95 12.38
C LEU A 51 3.87 14.53 12.92
N GLY A 52 3.86 14.98 14.18
CA GLY A 52 2.61 15.41 14.83
C GLY A 52 1.60 14.27 15.00
N GLN A 53 0.33 14.64 15.12
CA GLN A 53 -0.78 13.67 15.20
C GLN A 53 -1.28 13.23 13.82
N ALA A 54 -1.00 14.00 12.77
CA ALA A 54 -1.38 13.70 11.41
C ALA A 54 -0.23 13.98 10.45
N PHE A 55 -0.01 13.09 9.48
CA PHE A 55 1.01 13.23 8.44
C PHE A 55 0.62 12.41 7.21
N PHE A 56 1.16 12.78 6.05
CA PHE A 56 1.03 11.99 4.84
C PHE A 56 2.18 10.99 4.68
N LEU A 57 1.85 9.82 4.16
CA LEU A 57 2.79 8.85 3.60
C LEU A 57 2.54 8.76 2.09
N VAL A 58 3.60 8.87 1.31
CA VAL A 58 3.53 8.90 -0.16
C VAL A 58 4.54 7.91 -0.75
N ASP A 59 4.05 7.04 -1.60
CA ASP A 59 4.87 6.27 -2.53
C ASP A 59 4.48 6.69 -3.95
N PRO A 60 5.36 7.43 -4.64
CA PRO A 60 5.04 8.00 -5.94
C PRO A 60 4.94 6.95 -7.05
N LEU A 61 5.56 5.77 -6.86
CA LEU A 61 5.55 4.67 -7.81
C LEU A 61 5.93 3.34 -7.12
N ASP A 62 4.97 2.75 -6.41
CA ASP A 62 5.13 1.40 -5.84
C ASP A 62 5.14 0.35 -6.95
N GLY A 63 6.21 -0.43 -6.99
CA GLY A 63 6.44 -1.41 -8.04
C GLY A 63 7.36 -0.90 -9.15
N THR A 64 8.41 -0.17 -8.83
CA THR A 64 9.40 0.32 -9.80
C THR A 64 10.00 -0.80 -10.65
N LYS A 65 10.18 -2.01 -10.08
CA LYS A 65 10.63 -3.19 -10.85
C LYS A 65 9.61 -3.63 -11.91
N GLU A 66 8.33 -3.53 -11.61
CA GLU A 66 7.22 -3.80 -12.52
C GLU A 66 7.18 -2.74 -13.62
N PHE A 67 7.31 -1.47 -13.25
CA PHE A 67 7.35 -0.34 -14.19
C PHE A 67 8.52 -0.46 -15.17
N VAL A 68 9.74 -0.68 -14.71
CA VAL A 68 10.94 -0.86 -15.57
C VAL A 68 10.77 -2.04 -16.52
N LYS A 69 10.10 -3.11 -16.08
CA LYS A 69 9.78 -4.28 -16.91
C LYS A 69 8.54 -4.09 -17.81
N ARG A 70 7.96 -2.88 -17.85
CA ARG A 70 6.74 -2.55 -18.61
C ARG A 70 5.55 -3.42 -18.26
N ARG A 71 5.42 -3.80 -17.01
CA ARG A 71 4.24 -4.46 -16.46
C ARG A 71 3.21 -3.42 -16.04
N THR A 72 1.98 -3.88 -15.76
CA THR A 72 0.83 -3.00 -15.51
C THR A 72 0.48 -2.88 -14.02
N ASP A 73 1.16 -3.64 -13.16
CA ASP A 73 0.84 -3.78 -11.75
C ASP A 73 1.75 -2.92 -10.83
N PHE A 74 1.87 -1.63 -11.17
CA PHE A 74 2.45 -0.60 -10.31
C PHE A 74 1.40 0.43 -9.91
N THR A 75 1.61 1.11 -8.78
CA THR A 75 0.62 2.03 -8.22
C THR A 75 1.26 3.33 -7.72
N VAL A 76 0.43 4.38 -7.62
CA VAL A 76 0.69 5.60 -6.86
C VAL A 76 -0.10 5.50 -5.57
N ASN A 77 0.55 5.70 -4.42
CA ASN A 77 -0.04 5.53 -3.11
C ASN A 77 0.07 6.81 -2.29
N ILE A 78 -1.05 7.28 -1.75
CA ILE A 78 -1.10 8.43 -0.85
C ILE A 78 -1.98 8.06 0.35
N ALA A 79 -1.47 8.22 1.56
CA ALA A 79 -2.21 7.98 2.79
C ALA A 79 -2.12 9.16 3.75
N LEU A 80 -3.24 9.48 4.41
CA LEU A 80 -3.25 10.32 5.59
C LEU A 80 -3.26 9.41 6.83
N ILE A 81 -2.25 9.56 7.64
CA ILE A 81 -2.16 8.89 8.94
C ILE A 81 -2.64 9.86 10.02
N ARG A 82 -3.47 9.37 10.93
CA ARG A 82 -3.87 10.11 12.13
C ARG A 82 -3.76 9.23 13.36
N ASN A 83 -3.05 9.72 14.38
CA ASN A 83 -2.82 8.96 15.62
C ASN A 83 -2.29 7.54 15.35
N ARG A 84 -1.33 7.40 14.44
CA ARG A 84 -0.71 6.13 14.01
C ARG A 84 -1.63 5.17 13.25
N VAL A 85 -2.84 5.61 12.86
CA VAL A 85 -3.82 4.82 12.10
C VAL A 85 -3.96 5.40 10.70
N PRO A 86 -3.96 4.59 9.63
CA PRO A 86 -4.22 5.09 8.29
C PRO A 86 -5.72 5.40 8.16
N GLU A 87 -6.04 6.69 8.08
CA GLU A 87 -7.42 7.21 8.08
C GLU A 87 -7.98 7.35 6.67
N ILE A 88 -7.17 7.88 5.75
CA ILE A 88 -7.53 8.02 4.34
C ILE A 88 -6.45 7.38 3.49
N GLY A 89 -6.85 6.66 2.47
CA GLY A 89 -5.93 6.06 1.52
C GLY A 89 -6.43 6.17 0.09
N VAL A 90 -5.49 6.41 -0.80
CA VAL A 90 -5.69 6.43 -2.24
C VAL A 90 -4.64 5.55 -2.89
N VAL A 91 -5.08 4.58 -3.68
CA VAL A 91 -4.22 3.71 -4.49
C VAL A 91 -4.68 3.82 -5.95
N PHE A 92 -3.81 4.30 -6.81
CA PHE A 92 -4.10 4.43 -8.24
C PHE A 92 -3.19 3.52 -9.06
N ALA A 93 -3.76 2.70 -9.92
CA ALA A 93 -3.06 1.85 -10.89
C ALA A 93 -3.16 2.47 -12.30
N PRO A 94 -2.17 3.27 -12.74
CA PRO A 94 -2.28 4.09 -13.96
C PRO A 94 -2.53 3.28 -15.21
N CYS A 95 -1.90 2.10 -15.33
CA CYS A 95 -2.03 1.26 -16.53
C CYS A 95 -3.42 0.67 -16.74
N THR A 96 -4.19 0.52 -15.68
CA THR A 96 -5.53 -0.11 -15.74
C THR A 96 -6.65 0.89 -15.51
N GLY A 97 -6.31 2.13 -15.16
CA GLY A 97 -7.26 3.16 -14.76
C GLY A 97 -8.01 2.83 -13.45
N ARG A 98 -7.62 1.76 -12.72
CA ARG A 98 -8.26 1.43 -11.44
C ARG A 98 -7.76 2.36 -10.34
N PHE A 99 -8.69 2.93 -9.63
CA PHE A 99 -8.44 3.84 -8.51
C PHE A 99 -9.24 3.35 -7.30
N PHE A 100 -8.58 3.23 -6.17
CA PHE A 100 -9.20 2.82 -4.92
C PHE A 100 -9.10 3.94 -3.91
N CYS A 101 -10.18 4.21 -3.22
CA CYS A 101 -10.24 5.23 -2.17
C CYS A 101 -10.87 4.64 -0.91
N GLY A 102 -10.22 4.87 0.23
CA GLY A 102 -10.74 4.50 1.54
C GLY A 102 -10.70 5.71 2.49
N ARG A 103 -11.79 5.91 3.21
CA ARG A 103 -11.95 6.87 4.31
C ARG A 103 -12.85 6.25 5.37
N PRO A 104 -12.95 6.79 6.60
CA PRO A 104 -13.75 6.17 7.64
C PRO A 104 -15.16 5.78 7.18
N ASN A 105 -15.48 4.49 7.31
CA ASN A 105 -16.77 3.89 6.93
C ASN A 105 -17.13 3.98 5.43
N HIS A 106 -16.17 4.23 4.56
CA HIS A 106 -16.44 4.28 3.12
C HIS A 106 -15.22 3.85 2.32
N ALA A 107 -15.37 2.79 1.53
CA ALA A 107 -14.39 2.37 0.54
C ALA A 107 -15.05 2.22 -0.83
N GLU A 108 -14.38 2.66 -1.87
CA GLU A 108 -14.86 2.54 -3.24
C GLU A 108 -13.73 2.24 -4.23
N ALA A 109 -14.06 1.53 -5.29
CA ALA A 109 -13.26 1.38 -6.48
C ALA A 109 -13.85 2.26 -7.59
N LEU A 110 -12.98 2.97 -8.30
CA LEU A 110 -13.33 3.82 -9.43
C LEU A 110 -12.55 3.35 -10.66
N TRP A 111 -13.07 3.66 -11.81
CA TRP A 111 -12.38 3.51 -13.09
C TRP A 111 -12.21 4.88 -13.72
N VAL A 112 -10.99 5.15 -14.15
CA VAL A 112 -10.59 6.44 -14.71
C VAL A 112 -10.19 6.21 -16.17
N SER A 113 -10.72 7.04 -17.09
CA SER A 113 -10.33 7.01 -18.50
C SER A 113 -8.91 7.54 -18.72
N GLU A 114 -8.39 7.43 -19.94
CA GLU A 114 -7.10 8.01 -20.35
C GLU A 114 -7.08 9.55 -20.17
N ASP A 115 -8.23 10.21 -20.24
CA ASP A 115 -8.37 11.65 -19.98
C ASP A 115 -8.52 12.00 -18.49
N PHE A 116 -8.26 11.04 -17.58
CA PHE A 116 -8.41 11.17 -16.13
C PHE A 116 -9.83 11.53 -15.65
N VAL A 117 -10.85 11.12 -16.40
CA VAL A 117 -12.25 11.29 -15.99
C VAL A 117 -12.76 10.01 -15.34
N VAL A 118 -13.44 10.12 -14.20
CA VAL A 118 -14.10 8.98 -13.55
C VAL A 118 -15.28 8.52 -14.40
N VAL A 119 -15.19 7.33 -14.97
CA VAL A 119 -16.21 6.73 -15.85
C VAL A 119 -17.10 5.73 -15.14
N ALA A 120 -16.65 5.16 -14.02
CA ALA A 120 -17.44 4.28 -13.17
C ALA A 120 -16.96 4.34 -11.73
N ARG A 121 -17.84 4.02 -10.79
CA ARG A 121 -17.51 3.81 -9.38
C ARG A 121 -18.44 2.81 -8.75
N GLN A 122 -17.91 2.07 -7.77
CA GLN A 122 -18.71 1.17 -6.95
C GLN A 122 -18.17 1.13 -5.51
N PRO A 123 -19.02 1.02 -4.50
CA PRO A 123 -18.59 0.70 -3.14
C PRO A 123 -17.95 -0.69 -3.11
N ILE A 124 -16.93 -0.85 -2.27
CA ILE A 124 -16.24 -2.13 -2.06
C ILE A 124 -16.28 -2.51 -0.59
N PHE A 125 -16.33 -3.82 -0.33
CA PHE A 125 -16.38 -4.40 0.99
C PHE A 125 -15.51 -5.64 1.01
N ALA A 126 -14.61 -5.73 1.98
CA ALA A 126 -13.84 -6.94 2.20
C ALA A 126 -14.77 -8.05 2.67
N ARG A 127 -14.56 -9.26 2.15
CA ARG A 127 -15.34 -10.43 2.58
C ARG A 127 -14.67 -11.18 3.72
N GLU A 128 -15.44 -11.90 4.49
CA GLU A 128 -14.90 -12.90 5.41
C GLU A 128 -14.17 -13.99 4.58
N PRO A 129 -12.93 -14.37 4.96
CA PRO A 129 -12.21 -15.42 4.26
C PRO A 129 -12.98 -16.74 4.23
N THR A 130 -13.13 -17.33 3.05
CA THR A 130 -13.89 -18.60 2.84
C THR A 130 -13.04 -19.61 2.09
N LEU A 131 -13.19 -20.90 2.40
CA LEU A 131 -12.47 -21.97 1.71
C LEU A 131 -13.10 -22.31 0.34
N PRO A 132 -12.29 -22.53 -0.71
CA PRO A 132 -10.83 -22.40 -0.73
C PRO A 132 -10.41 -20.93 -0.69
N LEU A 133 -9.35 -20.61 0.05
CA LEU A 133 -8.85 -19.24 0.17
C LEU A 133 -8.23 -18.75 -1.14
N ALA A 134 -8.56 -17.53 -1.55
CA ALA A 134 -7.85 -16.78 -2.56
C ALA A 134 -6.75 -15.93 -1.87
N VAL A 135 -5.50 -16.32 -2.04
CA VAL A 135 -4.35 -15.66 -1.42
C VAL A 135 -3.64 -14.77 -2.44
N VAL A 136 -3.49 -13.50 -2.11
CA VAL A 136 -2.66 -12.60 -2.92
C VAL A 136 -1.22 -12.70 -2.46
N ALA A 137 -0.31 -12.97 -3.39
CA ALA A 137 1.12 -13.05 -3.12
C ALA A 137 1.91 -12.04 -3.97
N SER A 138 3.06 -11.60 -3.45
CA SER A 138 3.95 -10.73 -4.21
C SER A 138 4.56 -11.49 -5.39
N ARG A 139 4.52 -10.89 -6.58
CA ARG A 139 5.15 -11.47 -7.76
C ARG A 139 6.67 -11.44 -7.69
N SER A 140 7.25 -10.38 -7.16
CA SER A 140 8.68 -10.09 -7.21
C SER A 140 9.40 -10.22 -5.88
N HIS A 141 8.67 -10.33 -4.75
CA HIS A 141 9.22 -10.31 -3.40
C HIS A 141 8.61 -11.38 -2.49
N ASN A 142 8.38 -12.58 -3.04
CA ASN A 142 7.92 -13.69 -2.21
C ASN A 142 9.11 -14.30 -1.48
N THR A 143 8.95 -14.58 -0.17
CA THR A 143 9.99 -15.20 0.66
C THR A 143 9.63 -16.65 0.98
N PRO A 144 10.61 -17.50 1.35
CA PRO A 144 10.34 -18.88 1.78
C PRO A 144 9.34 -18.96 2.94
N GLU A 145 9.36 -17.98 3.84
CA GLU A 145 8.44 -17.88 4.99
C GLU A 145 7.02 -17.59 4.53
N THR A 146 6.84 -16.65 3.57
CA THR A 146 5.54 -16.36 2.95
C THR A 146 4.98 -17.60 2.25
N GLU A 147 5.82 -18.31 1.48
CA GLU A 147 5.42 -19.55 0.79
C GLU A 147 5.06 -20.67 1.78
N ALA A 148 5.82 -20.81 2.87
CA ALA A 148 5.49 -21.78 3.91
C ALA A 148 4.15 -21.47 4.57
N TYR A 149 3.88 -20.20 4.85
CA TYR A 149 2.60 -19.76 5.39
C TYR A 149 1.44 -20.06 4.42
N ILE A 150 1.58 -19.70 3.13
CA ILE A 150 0.56 -19.99 2.10
C ILE A 150 0.27 -21.47 2.03
N ARG A 151 1.30 -22.33 2.04
CA ARG A 151 1.14 -23.79 2.07
C ARG A 151 0.37 -24.27 3.32
N SER A 152 0.59 -23.63 4.48
CA SER A 152 -0.12 -23.99 5.71
C SER A 152 -1.61 -23.67 5.69
N LEU A 153 -2.06 -22.78 4.81
CA LEU A 153 -3.47 -22.44 4.64
C LEU A 153 -4.27 -23.51 3.88
N GLY A 154 -3.64 -24.55 3.38
CA GLY A 154 -4.28 -25.64 2.63
C GLY A 154 -4.52 -25.31 1.16
N ALA A 155 -5.65 -25.74 0.62
CA ALA A 155 -5.98 -25.51 -0.79
C ALA A 155 -6.32 -24.03 -1.03
N ALA A 156 -5.31 -23.24 -1.40
CA ALA A 156 -5.43 -21.82 -1.68
C ALA A 156 -5.25 -21.54 -3.17
N GLU A 157 -6.11 -20.72 -3.74
CA GLU A 157 -5.86 -20.10 -5.03
C GLU A 157 -4.84 -18.97 -4.85
N ILE A 158 -3.80 -18.93 -5.67
CA ILE A 158 -2.74 -17.91 -5.57
C ILE A 158 -2.89 -16.90 -6.69
N VAL A 159 -3.19 -15.66 -6.35
CA VAL A 159 -3.22 -14.52 -7.25
C VAL A 159 -1.90 -13.75 -7.11
N SER A 160 -1.08 -13.75 -8.16
CA SER A 160 0.22 -13.08 -8.16
C SER A 160 0.11 -11.68 -8.78
N VAL A 161 0.29 -10.64 -7.96
CA VAL A 161 0.21 -9.24 -8.38
C VAL A 161 1.29 -8.40 -7.69
N GLY A 162 1.75 -7.33 -8.35
CA GLY A 162 2.68 -6.35 -7.80
C GLY A 162 2.01 -5.32 -6.90
N SER A 163 2.81 -4.46 -6.29
CA SER A 163 2.43 -3.21 -5.58
C SER A 163 1.36 -3.33 -4.48
N SER A 164 0.84 -2.19 -4.05
CA SER A 164 -0.26 -2.04 -3.09
C SER A 164 -1.62 -2.54 -3.59
N LEU A 165 -1.73 -2.91 -4.87
CA LEU A 165 -2.93 -3.57 -5.41
C LEU A 165 -3.36 -4.79 -4.61
N LYS A 166 -2.43 -5.47 -3.94
CA LYS A 166 -2.73 -6.63 -3.08
C LYS A 166 -3.73 -6.32 -1.98
N PHE A 167 -3.60 -5.17 -1.32
CA PHE A 167 -4.58 -4.69 -0.33
C PHE A 167 -5.94 -4.41 -0.98
N CYS A 168 -5.91 -3.79 -2.15
CA CYS A 168 -7.12 -3.40 -2.88
C CYS A 168 -7.92 -4.60 -3.35
N LEU A 169 -7.27 -5.70 -3.75
CA LEU A 169 -7.93 -6.94 -4.12
C LEU A 169 -8.63 -7.58 -2.90
N VAL A 170 -8.01 -7.55 -1.72
CA VAL A 170 -8.66 -8.00 -0.48
C VAL A 170 -9.82 -7.09 -0.12
N ALA A 171 -9.64 -5.76 -0.21
CA ALA A 171 -10.68 -4.78 0.07
C ALA A 171 -11.91 -4.89 -0.86
N ALA A 172 -11.69 -5.30 -2.11
CA ALA A 172 -12.74 -5.48 -3.12
C ALA A 172 -13.36 -6.89 -3.13
N ALA A 173 -13.02 -7.77 -2.17
CA ALA A 173 -13.43 -9.16 -2.12
C ALA A 173 -12.99 -10.01 -3.35
N GLU A 174 -11.96 -9.56 -4.07
CA GLU A 174 -11.32 -10.29 -5.16
C GLU A 174 -10.27 -11.31 -4.65
N ALA A 175 -9.85 -11.14 -3.37
CA ALA A 175 -9.00 -12.07 -2.63
C ALA A 175 -9.41 -12.10 -1.16
N ASP A 176 -8.90 -13.07 -0.40
CA ASP A 176 -9.22 -13.26 1.01
C ASP A 176 -8.11 -12.83 1.95
N VAL A 177 -6.85 -13.09 1.55
CA VAL A 177 -5.68 -12.92 2.43
C VAL A 177 -4.46 -12.44 1.64
N TYR A 178 -3.74 -11.50 2.23
CA TYR A 178 -2.42 -11.03 1.76
C TYR A 178 -1.40 -11.18 2.88
N PRO A 179 -0.62 -12.26 2.93
CA PRO A 179 0.50 -12.40 3.85
C PRO A 179 1.75 -11.71 3.28
N ARG A 180 2.50 -11.04 4.15
CA ARG A 180 3.76 -10.40 3.79
C ARG A 180 4.83 -10.64 4.86
N PHE A 181 5.71 -11.61 4.60
CA PHE A 181 6.85 -11.95 5.44
C PHE A 181 8.16 -11.55 4.74
N GLY A 182 8.17 -10.33 4.25
CA GLY A 182 9.29 -9.68 3.62
C GLY A 182 9.23 -8.19 3.88
N ARG A 183 10.37 -7.52 3.75
CA ARG A 183 10.51 -6.11 4.04
C ARG A 183 9.55 -5.27 3.20
N THR A 184 8.94 -4.31 3.83
CA THR A 184 8.19 -3.20 3.24
C THR A 184 8.39 -1.96 4.09
N MET A 185 8.20 -0.80 3.47
CA MET A 185 8.16 0.47 4.17
C MET A 185 6.71 0.90 4.42
N GLU A 186 6.51 1.88 5.29
CA GLU A 186 5.16 2.34 5.62
C GLU A 186 4.42 2.94 4.42
N TRP A 187 5.12 3.62 3.51
CA TRP A 187 4.52 4.18 2.30
C TRP A 187 4.05 3.12 1.31
N ASP A 188 4.67 1.91 1.28
CA ASP A 188 4.20 0.77 0.48
C ASP A 188 2.85 0.22 0.96
N THR A 189 2.44 0.49 2.19
CA THR A 189 1.32 -0.22 2.82
C THR A 189 0.19 0.69 3.28
N ALA A 190 0.50 1.91 3.69
CA ALA A 190 -0.46 2.78 4.40
C ALA A 190 -1.73 3.08 3.58
N ALA A 191 -1.59 3.39 2.30
CA ALA A 191 -2.74 3.69 1.45
C ALA A 191 -3.63 2.46 1.24
N GLY A 192 -3.03 1.32 0.94
CA GLY A 192 -3.74 0.05 0.77
C GLY A 192 -4.42 -0.42 2.07
N ASP A 193 -3.73 -0.28 3.22
CA ASP A 193 -4.30 -0.62 4.53
C ASP A 193 -5.48 0.30 4.90
N ALA A 194 -5.41 1.61 4.57
CA ALA A 194 -6.54 2.52 4.76
C ALA A 194 -7.77 2.09 3.94
N VAL A 195 -7.56 1.73 2.67
CA VAL A 195 -8.63 1.22 1.80
C VAL A 195 -9.21 -0.08 2.36
N LEU A 196 -8.36 -1.01 2.80
CA LEU A 196 -8.79 -2.29 3.37
C LEU A 196 -9.60 -2.09 4.66
N ARG A 197 -9.13 -1.24 5.58
CA ARG A 197 -9.87 -0.93 6.83
C ARG A 197 -11.21 -0.27 6.55
N ALA A 198 -11.24 0.68 5.62
CA ALA A 198 -12.48 1.33 5.20
C ALA A 198 -13.49 0.34 4.58
N ALA A 199 -12.99 -0.73 3.94
CA ALA A 199 -13.81 -1.82 3.39
C ALA A 199 -14.21 -2.89 4.44
N GLY A 200 -13.80 -2.73 5.71
CA GLY A 200 -14.12 -3.66 6.81
C GLY A 200 -13.08 -4.76 7.05
N GLY A 201 -11.95 -4.74 6.35
CA GLY A 201 -10.82 -5.64 6.61
C GLY A 201 -9.83 -5.08 7.64
N MET A 202 -8.71 -5.78 7.83
CA MET A 202 -7.68 -5.37 8.78
C MET A 202 -6.31 -5.94 8.41
N THR A 203 -5.28 -5.13 8.62
CA THR A 203 -3.88 -5.57 8.57
C THR A 203 -3.38 -5.77 9.99
N ARG A 204 -2.85 -6.97 10.28
CA ARG A 204 -2.35 -7.36 11.59
C ARG A 204 -0.91 -7.83 11.51
N LYS A 205 -0.14 -7.51 12.54
CA LYS A 205 1.16 -8.14 12.78
C LYS A 205 0.99 -9.62 13.16
N LEU A 206 2.09 -10.37 13.19
CA LEU A 206 2.04 -11.80 13.55
C LEU A 206 1.62 -12.05 15.01
N ASP A 207 1.74 -11.05 15.88
CA ASP A 207 1.24 -11.09 17.25
C ASP A 207 -0.28 -10.79 17.36
N GLY A 208 -0.96 -10.58 16.24
CA GLY A 208 -2.39 -10.27 16.14
C GLY A 208 -2.74 -8.79 16.33
N SER A 209 -1.80 -7.94 16.76
CA SER A 209 -2.05 -6.51 16.92
C SER A 209 -2.16 -5.80 15.57
N PRO A 210 -2.94 -4.71 15.47
CA PRO A 210 -3.06 -3.93 14.24
C PRO A 210 -1.71 -3.35 13.80
N LEU A 211 -1.48 -3.28 12.48
CA LEU A 211 -0.35 -2.55 11.94
C LEU A 211 -0.50 -1.05 12.24
N ALA A 212 0.57 -0.42 12.73
CA ALA A 212 0.61 0.99 13.09
C ALA A 212 1.71 1.72 12.30
N TYR A 213 1.53 3.02 12.13
CA TYR A 213 2.34 3.87 11.27
C TYR A 213 3.04 5.00 12.05
N GLY A 214 4.06 5.64 11.45
CA GLY A 214 4.89 6.64 12.10
C GLY A 214 5.92 6.01 13.05
N LYS A 215 6.48 4.87 12.66
CA LYS A 215 7.54 4.19 13.43
C LYS A 215 8.87 4.89 13.20
N ARG A 216 9.42 5.45 14.28
CA ARG A 216 10.74 6.09 14.30
C ARG A 216 11.54 5.59 15.48
N ASN A 217 12.87 5.66 15.34
CA ASN A 217 13.83 5.22 16.34
C ASN A 217 13.58 3.74 16.74
N GLN A 218 13.42 2.87 15.76
CA GLN A 218 13.20 1.45 15.98
C GLN A 218 14.50 0.76 16.40
N ASP A 219 14.48 -0.05 17.47
CA ASP A 219 15.69 -0.71 18.01
C ASP A 219 16.32 -1.75 17.05
N HIS A 220 15.51 -2.33 16.15
CA HIS A 220 15.89 -3.47 15.32
C HIS A 220 15.66 -3.27 13.83
N ASP A 221 15.19 -2.08 13.41
CA ASP A 221 14.97 -1.79 12.00
C ASP A 221 15.09 -0.28 11.75
N GLU A 222 15.14 0.14 10.48
CA GLU A 222 15.16 1.55 10.14
C GLU A 222 13.80 2.23 10.35
N ASP A 223 13.81 3.56 10.40
CA ASP A 223 12.59 4.35 10.51
C ASP A 223 11.62 4.01 9.38
N PHE A 224 10.34 3.94 9.69
CA PHE A 224 9.25 3.60 8.77
C PHE A 224 9.27 2.17 8.18
N ALA A 225 10.17 1.29 8.60
CA ALA A 225 10.09 -0.11 8.21
C ALA A 225 8.92 -0.83 8.86
N ASN A 226 8.27 -1.73 8.12
CA ASN A 226 7.16 -2.53 8.63
C ASN A 226 7.64 -3.90 9.15
N PRO A 227 7.06 -4.37 10.27
CA PRO A 227 7.16 -5.79 10.64
C PRO A 227 6.38 -6.66 9.63
N TYR A 228 6.55 -7.96 9.71
CA TYR A 228 5.73 -8.93 8.97
C TYR A 228 4.27 -8.78 9.34
N PHE A 229 3.38 -8.94 8.36
CA PHE A 229 1.95 -8.77 8.54
C PHE A 229 1.10 -9.70 7.70
N ILE A 230 -0.17 -9.79 8.07
CA ILE A 230 -1.22 -10.44 7.29
C ILE A 230 -2.38 -9.45 7.17
N ALA A 231 -2.79 -9.18 5.93
CA ALA A 231 -3.97 -8.38 5.62
C ALA A 231 -5.11 -9.31 5.17
N SER A 232 -6.31 -9.13 5.72
CA SER A 232 -7.47 -9.98 5.42
C SER A 232 -8.77 -9.23 5.62
N GLY A 233 -9.87 -9.75 5.07
CA GLY A 233 -11.20 -9.33 5.49
C GLY A 233 -11.42 -9.63 6.97
N ALA A 234 -12.22 -8.81 7.65
CA ALA A 234 -12.59 -9.06 9.03
C ALA A 234 -13.71 -10.12 9.09
N PRO A 235 -13.71 -11.00 10.11
CA PRO A 235 -14.90 -11.81 10.38
C PRO A 235 -16.09 -10.89 10.66
N LYS A 236 -17.28 -11.29 10.19
CA LYS A 236 -18.51 -10.56 10.52
C LYS A 236 -18.61 -10.45 12.05
N ALA A 237 -18.85 -9.24 12.54
CA ALA A 237 -19.22 -9.05 13.94
C ALA A 237 -20.47 -9.89 14.19
N SER A 238 -20.34 -10.91 15.05
CA SER A 238 -21.44 -11.76 15.52
C SER A 238 -22.40 -11.00 16.41
#